data_8d2053a5651805b0ebb6b0b03a0fca18
#
_entry.id   8d2053a5651805b0ebb6b0b03a0fca18
#
_cell.length_a   1.000
_cell.length_b   1.000
_cell.length_c   1.000
_cell.angle_alpha   90.00
_cell.angle_beta   90.00
_cell.angle_gamma   90.00
#
_symmetry.space_group_name_H-M   'P 1'
#
loop_
_entity.id
_entity.type
_entity.pdbx_description
1 polymer ?
#
loop_
_entity_poly.entity_id
_entity_poly.type
_entity_poly.pdbx_seq_one_letter_code
_entity_poly.pdbx_strand_id
1 'polypeptide(L)'
;MGIPSNKAELLLAIDTNFGKLLKALQAVPENRAQELVMEGHSKSTSMSVANLVAYLIGWNELVIKWIERDAADLPVDFPETGFKWNELGRLAQKFYRDYEGLAYPALLARLMAAKARIVELIVTRGDDELYGRPWYEQWTLGRMIQFNTASPYHNANGRLRKWLKGNCIRV
;
A
#
# COMPACT_ATOMS: atom_id res chain seq x y z
N MET A 1 1.79 -14.10 11.51
CA MET A 1 0.40 -13.61 11.62
C MET A 1 -0.44 -14.28 10.55
N GLY A 2 -1.60 -14.80 10.91
CA GLY A 2 -2.50 -15.45 9.97
C GLY A 2 -3.16 -14.47 9.02
N ILE A 3 -3.81 -15.03 7.99
CA ILE A 3 -4.57 -14.23 7.03
C ILE A 3 -5.86 -13.76 7.72
N PRO A 4 -6.18 -12.46 7.70
CA PRO A 4 -7.44 -11.96 8.25
C PRO A 4 -8.66 -12.62 7.59
N SER A 5 -9.65 -12.98 8.39
CA SER A 5 -10.88 -13.62 7.92
C SER A 5 -12.14 -12.89 8.40
N ASN A 6 -11.98 -11.78 9.09
CA ASN A 6 -13.08 -10.92 9.53
C ASN A 6 -12.60 -9.48 9.66
N LYS A 7 -13.55 -8.56 9.85
CA LYS A 7 -13.29 -7.12 9.96
C LYS A 7 -12.30 -6.77 11.06
N ALA A 8 -12.47 -7.35 12.25
CA ALA A 8 -11.60 -7.05 13.38
C ALA A 8 -10.15 -7.47 13.10
N GLU A 9 -9.96 -8.65 12.52
CA GLU A 9 -8.63 -9.14 12.14
C GLU A 9 -8.01 -8.29 11.04
N LEU A 10 -8.81 -7.86 10.06
CA LEU A 10 -8.32 -7.00 8.97
C LEU A 10 -7.85 -5.65 9.51
N LEU A 11 -8.65 -5.00 10.34
CA LEU A 11 -8.29 -3.71 10.94
C LEU A 11 -7.03 -3.84 11.80
N LEU A 12 -6.92 -4.91 12.59
CA LEU A 12 -5.75 -5.17 13.43
C LEU A 12 -4.49 -5.39 12.57
N ALA A 13 -4.59 -6.16 11.49
CA ALA A 13 -3.46 -6.41 10.59
C ALA A 13 -3.00 -5.11 9.90
N ILE A 14 -3.92 -4.28 9.45
CA ILE A 14 -3.61 -3.00 8.83
C ILE A 14 -2.90 -2.09 9.85
N ASP A 15 -3.48 -1.90 11.03
CA ASP A 15 -2.92 -1.01 12.05
C ASP A 15 -1.54 -1.48 12.54
N THR A 16 -1.39 -2.76 12.78
CA THR A 16 -0.12 -3.33 13.28
C THR A 16 0.99 -3.17 12.25
N ASN A 17 0.74 -3.56 11.01
CA ASN A 17 1.75 -3.49 9.96
C ASN A 17 2.06 -2.06 9.55
N PHE A 18 1.04 -1.21 9.49
CA PHE A 18 1.23 0.21 9.18
C PHE A 18 2.03 0.92 10.27
N GLY A 19 1.72 0.67 11.54
CA GLY A 19 2.44 1.28 12.67
C GLY A 19 3.93 0.96 12.64
N LYS A 20 4.29 -0.30 12.38
CA LYS A 20 5.68 -0.73 12.26
C LYS A 20 6.37 -0.06 11.06
N LEU A 21 5.68 -0.03 9.92
CA LEU A 21 6.19 0.60 8.70
C LEU A 21 6.42 2.10 8.91
N LEU A 22 5.42 2.79 9.45
CA LEU A 22 5.50 4.25 9.67
C LEU A 22 6.68 4.61 10.58
N LYS A 23 6.87 3.84 11.64
CA LYS A 23 8.00 4.05 12.55
C LYS A 23 9.34 3.93 11.82
N ALA A 24 9.47 2.94 10.94
CA ALA A 24 10.67 2.76 10.12
C ALA A 24 10.83 3.90 9.11
N LEU A 25 9.74 4.32 8.46
CA LEU A 25 9.76 5.44 7.50
C LEU A 25 10.19 6.76 8.18
N GLN A 26 9.71 6.98 9.40
CA GLN A 26 10.07 8.19 10.16
C GLN A 26 11.55 8.18 10.61
N ALA A 27 12.19 7.03 10.67
CA ALA A 27 13.61 6.91 11.01
C ALA A 27 14.51 7.25 9.81
N VAL A 28 13.99 7.27 8.57
CA VAL A 28 14.77 7.60 7.38
C VAL A 28 15.07 9.10 7.37
N PRO A 29 16.36 9.49 7.30
CA PRO A 29 16.71 10.92 7.14
C PRO A 29 16.10 11.46 5.84
N GLU A 30 15.45 12.61 5.93
CA GLU A 30 14.78 13.21 4.77
C GLU A 30 15.73 13.42 3.58
N ASN A 31 16.98 13.82 3.85
CA ASN A 31 17.98 14.03 2.83
C ASN A 31 18.47 12.75 2.13
N ARG A 32 18.08 11.58 2.65
CA ARG A 32 18.42 10.29 2.04
C ARG A 32 17.23 9.59 1.38
N ALA A 33 16.03 10.18 1.47
CA ALA A 33 14.81 9.54 0.99
C ALA A 33 14.77 9.37 -0.54
N GLN A 34 15.55 10.15 -1.28
CA GLN A 34 15.60 10.11 -2.75
C GLN A 34 16.76 9.27 -3.30
N GLU A 35 17.62 8.71 -2.45
CA GLU A 35 18.73 7.88 -2.90
C GLU A 35 18.20 6.51 -3.38
N LEU A 36 18.73 6.03 -4.50
CA LEU A 36 18.40 4.72 -5.05
C LEU A 36 19.13 3.64 -4.25
N VAL A 37 18.45 3.04 -3.27
CA VAL A 37 19.07 2.18 -2.25
C VAL A 37 18.53 0.75 -2.22
N MET A 38 17.45 0.46 -2.96
CA MET A 38 16.78 -0.84 -2.95
C MET A 38 16.44 -1.29 -4.36
N GLU A 39 16.22 -2.59 -4.54
CA GLU A 39 15.67 -3.10 -5.79
C GLU A 39 14.27 -2.54 -6.02
N GLY A 40 14.00 -2.09 -7.24
CA GLY A 40 12.69 -1.58 -7.64
C GLY A 40 11.65 -2.68 -7.79
N HIS A 41 10.41 -2.28 -7.99
CA HIS A 41 9.27 -3.19 -8.21
C HIS A 41 9.21 -3.72 -9.64
N SER A 42 9.98 -3.12 -10.57
CA SER A 42 10.22 -3.66 -11.90
C SER A 42 11.57 -4.37 -11.92
N LYS A 43 11.66 -5.44 -12.70
CA LYS A 43 12.91 -6.21 -12.85
C LYS A 43 14.05 -5.31 -13.31
N SER A 44 15.21 -5.48 -12.71
CA SER A 44 16.44 -4.74 -13.04
C SER A 44 16.36 -3.24 -12.84
N THR A 45 15.47 -2.78 -11.94
CA THR A 45 15.38 -1.36 -11.58
C THR A 45 15.76 -1.16 -10.12
N SER A 46 16.08 0.08 -9.77
CA SER A 46 16.35 0.49 -8.39
C SER A 46 15.33 1.52 -7.95
N MET A 47 15.06 1.58 -6.64
CA MET A 47 14.14 2.56 -6.09
C MET A 47 14.70 3.22 -4.84
N SER A 48 14.20 4.40 -4.56
CA SER A 48 14.42 5.14 -3.33
C SER A 48 13.37 4.78 -2.27
N VAL A 49 13.58 5.23 -1.04
CA VAL A 49 12.53 5.14 0.00
C VAL A 49 11.30 5.93 -0.43
N ALA A 50 11.49 7.11 -1.04
CA ALA A 50 10.39 7.91 -1.59
C ALA A 50 9.59 7.13 -2.65
N ASN A 51 10.25 6.38 -3.53
CA ASN A 51 9.58 5.50 -4.50
C ASN A 51 8.76 4.41 -3.80
N LEU A 52 9.30 3.81 -2.75
CA LEU A 52 8.60 2.80 -1.97
C LEU A 52 7.30 3.36 -1.40
N VAL A 53 7.36 4.57 -0.83
CA VAL A 53 6.17 5.25 -0.30
C VAL A 53 5.18 5.55 -1.42
N ALA A 54 5.65 6.07 -2.56
CA ALA A 54 4.80 6.34 -3.74
C ALA A 54 4.09 5.09 -4.22
N TYR A 55 4.78 3.96 -4.25
CA TYR A 55 4.20 2.66 -4.60
C TYR A 55 3.06 2.27 -3.65
N LEU A 56 3.28 2.43 -2.35
CA LEU A 56 2.24 2.11 -1.35
C LEU A 56 1.04 3.05 -1.46
N ILE A 57 1.27 4.33 -1.68
CA ILE A 57 0.20 5.32 -1.92
C ILE A 57 -0.60 4.90 -3.16
N GLY A 58 0.08 4.55 -4.24
CA GLY A 58 -0.56 4.15 -5.49
C GLY A 58 -1.53 3.00 -5.30
N TRP A 59 -1.10 1.92 -4.64
CA TRP A 59 -1.98 0.78 -4.37
C TRP A 59 -3.11 1.12 -3.42
N ASN A 60 -2.84 1.91 -2.38
CA ASN A 60 -3.89 2.33 -1.44
C ASN A 60 -4.95 3.18 -2.14
N GLU A 61 -4.54 4.11 -3.00
CA GLU A 61 -5.47 4.95 -3.77
C GLU A 61 -6.30 4.12 -4.76
N LEU A 62 -5.73 3.05 -5.33
CA LEU A 62 -6.48 2.13 -6.18
C LEU A 62 -7.56 1.38 -5.39
N VAL A 63 -7.24 0.89 -4.20
CA VAL A 63 -8.23 0.25 -3.32
C VAL A 63 -9.40 1.20 -3.06
N ILE A 64 -9.10 2.44 -2.72
CA ILE A 64 -10.13 3.47 -2.48
C ILE A 64 -10.98 3.66 -3.74
N LYS A 65 -10.35 3.81 -4.89
CA LYS A 65 -11.02 3.98 -6.18
C LYS A 65 -11.95 2.80 -6.49
N TRP A 66 -11.46 1.56 -6.35
CA TRP A 66 -12.26 0.37 -6.60
C TRP A 66 -13.52 0.35 -5.72
N ILE A 67 -13.34 0.57 -4.43
CA ILE A 67 -14.45 0.52 -3.46
C ILE A 67 -15.46 1.62 -3.73
N GLU A 68 -15.00 2.85 -3.96
CA GLU A 68 -15.89 3.99 -4.18
C GLU A 68 -16.65 3.87 -5.50
N ARG A 69 -16.00 3.40 -6.57
CA ARG A 69 -16.69 3.18 -7.85
C ARG A 69 -17.71 2.05 -7.74
N ASP A 70 -17.36 0.96 -7.10
CA ASP A 70 -18.28 -0.15 -6.87
C ASP A 70 -19.49 0.29 -6.05
N ALA A 71 -19.28 1.06 -5.00
CA ALA A 71 -20.37 1.58 -4.18
C ALA A 71 -21.30 2.55 -4.94
N ALA A 72 -20.80 3.20 -5.98
CA ALA A 72 -21.56 4.10 -6.84
C ALA A 72 -22.15 3.38 -8.08
N ASP A 73 -22.07 2.05 -8.14
CA ASP A 73 -22.48 1.23 -9.29
C ASP A 73 -21.80 1.62 -10.60
N LEU A 74 -20.57 2.11 -10.52
CA LEU A 74 -19.75 2.45 -11.68
C LEU A 74 -18.82 1.30 -12.03
N PRO A 75 -18.44 1.16 -13.33
CA PRO A 75 -17.47 0.13 -13.72
C PRO A 75 -16.13 0.31 -13.01
N VAL A 76 -15.49 -0.80 -12.66
CA VAL A 76 -14.18 -0.82 -12.01
C VAL A 76 -13.19 -1.51 -12.92
N ASP A 77 -12.08 -0.84 -13.23
CA ASP A 77 -10.97 -1.44 -13.97
C ASP A 77 -9.94 -1.99 -12.98
N PHE A 78 -9.56 -3.25 -13.15
CA PHE A 78 -8.57 -3.91 -12.30
C PHE A 78 -7.32 -4.26 -13.12
N PRO A 79 -6.11 -3.95 -12.63
CA PRO A 79 -5.82 -3.19 -11.40
C PRO A 79 -6.04 -1.70 -11.56
N GLU A 80 -5.87 -1.15 -12.76
CA GLU A 80 -6.03 0.27 -13.08
C GLU A 80 -6.42 0.43 -14.54
N THR A 81 -7.11 1.52 -14.87
CA THR A 81 -7.42 1.88 -16.26
C THR A 81 -6.15 1.89 -17.10
N GLY A 82 -6.16 1.11 -18.18
CA GLY A 82 -5.01 1.02 -19.09
C GLY A 82 -3.90 0.06 -18.65
N PHE A 83 -4.10 -0.69 -17.54
CA PHE A 83 -3.12 -1.66 -17.04
C PHE A 83 -3.76 -3.02 -16.81
N LYS A 84 -2.97 -4.08 -17.04
CA LYS A 84 -3.36 -5.47 -16.78
C LYS A 84 -2.53 -6.02 -15.61
N TRP A 85 -2.99 -7.12 -15.01
CA TRP A 85 -2.28 -7.77 -13.91
C TRP A 85 -0.87 -8.26 -14.28
N ASN A 86 -0.60 -8.51 -15.54
CA ASN A 86 0.74 -8.87 -16.00
C ASN A 86 1.64 -7.66 -16.32
N GLU A 87 1.19 -6.46 -15.97
CA GLU A 87 1.89 -5.20 -16.20
C GLU A 87 2.22 -4.45 -14.91
N LEU A 88 2.36 -5.18 -13.78
CA LEU A 88 2.54 -4.56 -12.46
C LEU A 88 3.84 -3.78 -12.33
N GLY A 89 4.89 -4.17 -13.06
CA GLY A 89 6.13 -3.40 -13.10
C GLY A 89 5.92 -2.02 -13.74
N ARG A 90 5.16 -1.97 -14.84
CA ARG A 90 4.81 -0.71 -15.52
C ARG A 90 3.92 0.16 -14.64
N LEU A 91 3.00 -0.46 -13.90
CA LEU A 91 2.14 0.25 -12.96
C LEU A 91 2.94 0.83 -11.79
N ALA A 92 3.92 0.09 -11.28
CA ALA A 92 4.82 0.59 -10.24
C ALA A 92 5.57 1.84 -10.71
N GLN A 93 6.06 1.85 -11.95
CA GLN A 93 6.73 3.01 -12.52
C GLN A 93 5.78 4.22 -12.63
N LYS A 94 4.51 3.97 -12.96
CA LYS A 94 3.49 5.03 -12.95
C LYS A 94 3.34 5.62 -11.54
N PHE A 95 3.26 4.78 -10.51
CA PHE A 95 3.15 5.27 -9.12
C PHE A 95 4.35 6.13 -8.74
N TYR A 96 5.56 5.74 -9.12
CA TYR A 96 6.74 6.54 -8.84
C TYR A 96 6.63 7.93 -9.47
N ARG A 97 6.16 8.02 -10.73
CA ARG A 97 6.00 9.29 -11.44
C ARG A 97 4.87 10.15 -10.87
N ASP A 98 3.77 9.52 -10.47
CA ASP A 98 2.58 10.23 -9.98
C ASP A 98 2.89 11.08 -8.74
N TYR A 99 3.87 10.68 -7.93
CA TYR A 99 4.19 11.32 -6.66
C TYR A 99 5.62 11.86 -6.59
N GLU A 100 6.36 11.87 -7.69
CA GLU A 100 7.79 12.24 -7.67
C GLU A 100 8.06 13.69 -7.27
N GLY A 101 7.10 14.57 -7.43
CA GLY A 101 7.24 15.99 -7.08
C GLY A 101 7.03 16.30 -5.60
N LEU A 102 6.66 15.32 -4.80
CA LEU A 102 6.35 15.54 -3.39
C LEU A 102 7.59 15.38 -2.51
N ALA A 103 7.74 16.30 -1.54
CA ALA A 103 8.75 16.17 -0.48
C ALA A 103 8.41 14.95 0.41
N TYR A 104 9.43 14.36 1.02
CA TYR A 104 9.27 13.16 1.84
C TYR A 104 8.20 13.30 2.95
N PRO A 105 8.15 14.39 3.74
CA PRO A 105 7.08 14.55 4.73
C PRO A 105 5.68 14.59 4.11
N ALA A 106 5.52 15.16 2.93
CA ALA A 106 4.25 15.21 2.21
C ALA A 106 3.84 13.81 1.71
N LEU A 107 4.81 12.99 1.27
CA LEU A 107 4.57 11.59 0.90
C LEU A 107 4.05 10.80 2.10
N LEU A 108 4.68 10.95 3.27
CA LEU A 108 4.24 10.24 4.48
C LEU A 108 2.83 10.67 4.89
N ALA A 109 2.54 11.98 4.83
CA ALA A 109 1.20 12.49 5.13
C ALA A 109 0.15 11.91 4.16
N ARG A 110 0.50 11.80 2.89
CA ARG A 110 -0.38 11.23 1.86
C ARG A 110 -0.67 9.75 2.11
N LEU A 111 0.35 9.00 2.48
CA LEU A 111 0.21 7.58 2.82
C LEU A 111 -0.69 7.41 4.06
N MET A 112 -0.47 8.23 5.09
CA MET A 112 -1.30 8.20 6.30
C MET A 112 -2.76 8.51 5.99
N ALA A 113 -3.02 9.50 5.13
CA ALA A 113 -4.38 9.87 4.71
C ALA A 113 -5.06 8.75 3.93
N ALA A 114 -4.34 8.10 3.01
CA ALA A 114 -4.87 6.98 2.24
C ALA A 114 -5.22 5.80 3.14
N LYS A 115 -4.34 5.44 4.07
CA LYS A 115 -4.61 4.38 5.06
C LYS A 115 -5.84 4.72 5.90
N ALA A 116 -5.96 5.95 6.38
CA ALA A 116 -7.10 6.40 7.19
C ALA A 116 -8.42 6.28 6.41
N ARG A 117 -8.41 6.66 5.13
CA ARG A 117 -9.59 6.53 4.28
C ARG A 117 -10.02 5.08 4.08
N ILE A 118 -9.05 4.18 3.89
CA ILE A 118 -9.34 2.74 3.77
C ILE A 118 -9.98 2.22 5.06
N VAL A 119 -9.44 2.61 6.22
CA VAL A 119 -10.02 2.22 7.52
C VAL A 119 -11.47 2.70 7.63
N GLU A 120 -11.77 3.93 7.24
CA GLU A 120 -13.15 4.44 7.22
C GLU A 120 -14.06 3.57 6.36
N LEU A 121 -13.58 3.20 5.16
CA LEU A 121 -14.35 2.35 4.24
C LEU A 121 -14.61 0.96 4.82
N ILE A 122 -13.66 0.41 5.57
CA ILE A 122 -13.81 -0.88 6.26
C ILE A 122 -14.80 -0.76 7.41
N VAL A 123 -14.66 0.28 8.24
CA VAL A 123 -15.47 0.47 9.44
C VAL A 123 -16.97 0.55 9.12
N THR A 124 -17.34 1.15 8.00
CA THR A 124 -18.74 1.28 7.57
C THR A 124 -19.32 0.01 6.96
N ARG A 125 -18.56 -1.06 6.82
CA ARG A 125 -18.96 -2.34 6.23
C ARG A 125 -19.01 -3.44 7.28
N GLY A 126 -19.88 -4.43 7.05
CA GLY A 126 -19.96 -5.60 7.92
C GLY A 126 -19.12 -6.76 7.42
N ASP A 127 -19.00 -7.80 8.25
CA ASP A 127 -18.26 -9.02 7.89
C ASP A 127 -18.83 -9.68 6.63
N ASP A 128 -20.15 -9.64 6.42
CA ASP A 128 -20.78 -10.21 5.23
C ASP A 128 -20.29 -9.55 3.94
N GLU A 129 -20.19 -8.23 3.93
CA GLU A 129 -19.68 -7.49 2.77
C GLU A 129 -18.18 -7.74 2.57
N LEU A 130 -17.42 -7.80 3.66
CA LEU A 130 -15.95 -7.93 3.60
C LEU A 130 -15.50 -9.35 3.30
N TYR A 131 -16.19 -10.37 3.85
CA TYR A 131 -15.72 -11.76 3.79
C TYR A 131 -16.79 -12.79 3.44
N GLY A 132 -18.05 -12.39 3.38
CA GLY A 132 -19.16 -13.34 3.21
C GLY A 132 -19.39 -13.79 1.78
N ARG A 133 -18.78 -13.15 0.79
CA ARG A 133 -18.98 -13.45 -0.63
C ARG A 133 -17.79 -12.99 -1.47
N PRO A 134 -17.56 -13.62 -2.65
CA PRO A 134 -16.58 -13.09 -3.61
C PRO A 134 -16.95 -11.68 -4.04
N TRP A 135 -15.94 -10.83 -4.22
CA TRP A 135 -16.10 -9.46 -4.67
C TRP A 135 -15.41 -9.23 -6.02
N TYR A 136 -14.20 -9.73 -6.16
CA TYR A 136 -13.45 -9.72 -7.42
C TYR A 136 -12.96 -11.14 -7.71
N GLU A 137 -13.47 -11.75 -8.79
CA GLU A 137 -13.23 -13.17 -9.11
C GLU A 137 -13.55 -14.02 -7.88
N GLN A 138 -12.62 -14.87 -7.42
CA GLN A 138 -12.81 -15.69 -6.21
C GLN A 138 -12.49 -14.93 -4.91
N TRP A 139 -11.98 -13.72 -5.00
CA TRP A 139 -11.47 -12.98 -3.83
C TRP A 139 -12.57 -12.16 -3.15
N THR A 140 -12.60 -12.22 -1.83
CA THR A 140 -13.47 -11.34 -1.03
C THR A 140 -12.94 -9.92 -1.06
N LEU A 141 -13.79 -8.95 -0.73
CA LEU A 141 -13.39 -7.55 -0.60
C LEU A 141 -12.31 -7.39 0.45
N GLY A 142 -12.48 -8.03 1.62
CA GLY A 142 -11.49 -7.97 2.69
C GLY A 142 -10.12 -8.51 2.26
N ARG A 143 -10.12 -9.58 1.47
CA ARG A 143 -8.87 -10.14 0.95
C ARG A 143 -8.19 -9.21 -0.05
N MET A 144 -8.96 -8.58 -0.95
CA MET A 144 -8.44 -7.60 -1.90
C MET A 144 -7.86 -6.39 -1.19
N ILE A 145 -8.52 -5.91 -0.14
CA ILE A 145 -7.98 -4.83 0.69
C ILE A 145 -6.66 -5.26 1.33
N GLN A 146 -6.62 -6.44 1.94
CA GLN A 146 -5.41 -6.96 2.59
C GLN A 146 -4.23 -7.09 1.63
N PHE A 147 -4.44 -7.58 0.41
CA PHE A 147 -3.40 -7.70 -0.60
C PHE A 147 -2.73 -6.36 -0.93
N ASN A 148 -3.43 -5.26 -0.70
CA ASN A 148 -2.97 -3.92 -1.09
C ASN A 148 -2.75 -2.98 0.10
N THR A 149 -2.80 -3.49 1.32
CA THR A 149 -2.55 -2.75 2.57
C THR A 149 -1.62 -3.54 3.50
N ALA A 150 -2.17 -4.39 4.36
CA ALA A 150 -1.40 -5.11 5.38
C ALA A 150 -0.24 -5.91 4.79
N SER A 151 -0.44 -6.60 3.67
CA SER A 151 0.61 -7.41 3.02
C SER A 151 1.75 -6.56 2.47
N PRO A 152 1.52 -5.53 1.64
CA PRO A 152 2.60 -4.66 1.18
C PRO A 152 3.21 -3.81 2.30
N TYR A 153 2.45 -3.42 3.32
CA TYR A 153 3.02 -2.73 4.49
C TYR A 153 4.04 -3.61 5.20
N HIS A 154 3.70 -4.88 5.42
CA HIS A 154 4.59 -5.85 6.05
C HIS A 154 5.86 -6.06 5.21
N ASN A 155 5.71 -6.26 3.91
CA ASN A 155 6.83 -6.45 3.00
C ASN A 155 7.74 -5.21 2.95
N ALA A 156 7.15 -4.03 2.81
CA ALA A 156 7.89 -2.77 2.78
C ALA A 156 8.67 -2.55 4.08
N ASN A 157 8.05 -2.83 5.22
CA ASN A 157 8.71 -2.71 6.53
C ASN A 157 9.95 -3.61 6.61
N GLY A 158 9.85 -4.85 6.15
CA GLY A 158 10.99 -5.78 6.14
C GLY A 158 12.15 -5.28 5.30
N ARG A 159 11.87 -4.83 4.08
CA ARG A 159 12.87 -4.28 3.17
C ARG A 159 13.53 -3.04 3.72
N LEU A 160 12.73 -2.13 4.27
CA LEU A 160 13.19 -0.86 4.81
C LEU A 160 14.07 -1.07 6.05
N ARG A 161 13.65 -1.95 6.96
CA ARG A 161 14.43 -2.24 8.17
C ARG A 161 15.79 -2.87 7.84
N LYS A 162 15.83 -3.72 6.83
CA LYS A 162 17.09 -4.30 6.35
C LYS A 162 18.06 -3.21 5.86
N TRP A 163 17.54 -2.25 5.10
CA TRP A 163 18.35 -1.12 4.63
C TRP A 163 18.79 -0.23 5.79
N LEU A 164 17.89 0.11 6.70
CA LEU A 164 18.21 0.93 7.88
C LEU A 164 19.31 0.28 8.73
N LYS A 165 19.18 -1.01 8.98
CA LYS A 165 20.17 -1.76 9.75
C LYS A 165 21.55 -1.76 9.04
N GLY A 166 21.56 -1.96 7.73
CA GLY A 166 22.79 -1.93 6.93
C GLY A 166 23.47 -0.57 6.89
N ASN A 167 22.74 0.51 7.21
CA ASN A 167 23.25 1.87 7.27
C ASN A 167 23.37 2.40 8.71
N CYS A 168 23.31 1.52 9.71
CA CYS A 168 23.42 1.86 11.14
C CYS A 168 22.40 2.91 11.60
N ILE A 169 21.20 2.92 11.02
CA ILE A 169 20.11 3.81 11.42
C ILE A 169 19.15 3.02 12.32
N ARG A 170 18.92 3.55 13.53
CA ARG A 170 18.00 2.94 14.50
C ARG A 170 16.56 3.39 14.25
N VAL A 171 15.65 2.46 14.52
CA VAL A 171 14.20 2.71 14.45
C VAL A 171 13.62 2.82 15.83
#